data_3fbdf3ec7cf9b59b5b06713b903b6f35
#
_entry.id   3fbdf3ec7cf9b59b5b06713b903b6f35
#
_cell.length_a   1.000
_cell.length_b   1.000
_cell.length_c   1.000
_cell.angle_alpha   90.00
_cell.angle_beta   90.00
_cell.angle_gamma   90.00
#
_symmetry.space_group_name_H-M   'P 1'
#
loop_
_entity.id
_entity.type
_entity.pdbx_description
1 polymer ?
#
loop_
_entity_poly.entity_id
_entity_poly.type
_entity_poly.pdbx_seq_one_letter_code
_entity_poly.pdbx_strand_id
1 'polypeptide(L)'
;MGTIKGIPYGMSNFEDVITQNRYYVDKTMYIPMLEDQANYLIFIRPRRFGKSLLLSMLRSYYDLSQKDKFQQLFGNLWIGQNTTPLQGKYQMLYLDFSKIGGNIDELPQRFDSYSAVQLDGFLNRYREYYTDEFIERFSTAEKGIDKLHILDDEAPRQGYPLYLIIDEYDNFTNVVLNEKGNEIYHAITHASGFYRD
;
A
#
# COMPACT_ATOMS: atom_id res chain seq x y z
N MET A 1 -28.15 -19.94 -18.97
CA MET A 1 -26.73 -20.28 -19.24
C MET A 1 -25.86 -19.31 -18.45
N GLY A 2 -25.09 -19.79 -17.47
CA GLY A 2 -24.18 -18.93 -16.71
C GLY A 2 -23.08 -18.41 -17.64
N THR A 3 -22.90 -17.10 -17.66
CA THR A 3 -21.83 -16.46 -18.43
C THR A 3 -20.48 -16.93 -17.85
N ILE A 4 -19.65 -17.56 -18.67
CA ILE A 4 -18.29 -17.95 -18.27
C ILE A 4 -17.49 -16.67 -18.02
N LYS A 5 -17.03 -16.47 -16.78
CA LYS A 5 -16.19 -15.33 -16.42
C LYS A 5 -14.80 -15.46 -17.02
N GLY A 6 -14.31 -14.39 -17.66
CA GLY A 6 -12.96 -14.35 -18.20
C GLY A 6 -11.90 -14.39 -17.10
N ILE A 7 -10.75 -15.02 -17.38
CA ILE A 7 -9.60 -15.07 -16.48
C ILE A 7 -8.98 -13.66 -16.41
N PRO A 8 -8.62 -13.13 -15.21
CA PRO A 8 -8.02 -11.81 -15.04
C PRO A 8 -6.50 -11.83 -15.34
N TYR A 9 -6.12 -12.20 -16.56
CA TYR A 9 -4.73 -12.28 -16.94
C TYR A 9 -4.05 -10.90 -16.87
N GLY A 10 -2.95 -10.79 -16.12
CA GLY A 10 -2.21 -9.54 -15.94
C GLY A 10 -2.90 -8.47 -15.09
N MET A 11 -4.07 -8.76 -14.51
CA MET A 11 -4.79 -7.80 -13.66
C MET A 11 -4.34 -7.93 -12.21
N SER A 12 -3.88 -6.84 -11.63
CA SER A 12 -3.48 -6.72 -10.22
C SER A 12 -4.37 -5.79 -9.40
N ASN A 13 -5.30 -5.08 -10.06
CA ASN A 13 -6.27 -4.21 -9.40
C ASN A 13 -7.56 -5.00 -9.09
N PHE A 14 -7.91 -5.08 -7.80
CA PHE A 14 -9.09 -5.79 -7.34
C PHE A 14 -10.41 -5.17 -7.84
N GLU A 15 -10.51 -3.83 -7.80
CA GLU A 15 -11.71 -3.12 -8.28
C GLU A 15 -11.97 -3.45 -9.76
N ASP A 16 -10.92 -3.46 -10.61
CA ASP A 16 -11.06 -3.81 -12.03
C ASP A 16 -11.50 -5.26 -12.21
N VAL A 17 -10.96 -6.19 -11.43
CA VAL A 17 -11.34 -7.62 -11.50
C VAL A 17 -12.82 -7.81 -11.19
N ILE A 18 -13.33 -7.15 -10.15
CA ILE A 18 -14.73 -7.27 -9.74
C ILE A 18 -15.66 -6.54 -10.70
N THR A 19 -15.37 -5.28 -11.02
CA THR A 19 -16.27 -4.45 -11.86
C THR A 19 -16.37 -4.93 -13.29
N GLN A 20 -15.29 -5.53 -13.83
CA GLN A 20 -15.29 -6.17 -15.15
C GLN A 20 -15.83 -7.62 -15.12
N ASN A 21 -16.38 -8.07 -13.98
CA ASN A 21 -16.93 -9.41 -13.80
C ASN A 21 -15.95 -10.54 -14.19
N ARG A 22 -14.66 -10.39 -13.82
CA ARG A 22 -13.64 -11.41 -14.05
C ARG A 22 -13.74 -12.52 -13.00
N TYR A 23 -13.14 -13.67 -13.32
CA TYR A 23 -13.04 -14.77 -12.37
C TYR A 23 -12.15 -14.37 -11.19
N TYR A 24 -12.68 -14.42 -9.98
CA TYR A 24 -11.95 -14.11 -8.75
C TYR A 24 -12.08 -15.28 -7.78
N VAL A 25 -10.94 -15.76 -7.28
CA VAL A 25 -10.91 -16.73 -6.18
C VAL A 25 -11.03 -15.96 -4.87
N ASP A 26 -12.17 -16.09 -4.22
CA ASP A 26 -12.43 -15.37 -2.99
C ASP A 26 -11.46 -15.81 -1.87
N LYS A 27 -10.70 -14.86 -1.37
CA LYS A 27 -9.78 -15.00 -0.23
C LYS A 27 -10.10 -14.01 0.89
N THR A 28 -11.25 -13.34 0.81
CA THR A 28 -11.63 -12.32 1.79
C THR A 28 -11.90 -12.91 3.17
N MET A 29 -12.12 -14.22 3.28
CA MET A 29 -12.27 -14.93 4.56
C MET A 29 -11.00 -14.84 5.44
N TYR A 30 -9.85 -14.49 4.87
CA TYR A 30 -8.61 -14.31 5.63
C TYR A 30 -8.47 -12.91 6.24
N ILE A 31 -9.33 -11.95 5.91
CA ILE A 31 -9.27 -10.58 6.46
C ILE A 31 -9.33 -10.59 8.00
N PRO A 32 -10.30 -11.24 8.66
CA PRO A 32 -10.33 -11.27 10.12
C PRO A 32 -9.08 -11.88 10.74
N MET A 33 -8.51 -12.92 10.11
CA MET A 33 -7.27 -13.53 10.58
C MET A 33 -6.08 -12.58 10.50
N LEU A 34 -6.02 -11.71 9.47
CA LEU A 34 -4.98 -10.69 9.34
C LEU A 34 -5.13 -9.60 10.42
N GLU A 35 -6.37 -9.25 10.76
CA GLU A 35 -6.67 -8.27 11.81
C GLU A 35 -6.29 -8.76 13.21
N ASP A 36 -6.33 -10.07 13.45
CA ASP A 36 -5.92 -10.70 14.71
C ASP A 36 -4.40 -10.84 14.87
N GLN A 37 -3.63 -10.53 13.82
CA GLN A 37 -2.16 -10.60 13.86
C GLN A 37 -1.53 -9.31 14.40
N ALA A 38 -0.20 -9.29 14.47
CA ALA A 38 0.56 -8.10 14.86
C ALA A 38 0.34 -6.94 13.86
N ASN A 39 0.53 -5.71 14.34
CA ASN A 39 0.36 -4.49 13.53
C ASN A 39 1.28 -4.42 12.31
N TYR A 40 2.38 -5.17 12.31
CA TYR A 40 3.35 -5.22 11.21
C TYR A 40 3.33 -6.61 10.58
N LEU A 41 2.84 -6.68 9.34
CA LEU A 41 2.73 -7.93 8.60
C LEU A 41 3.70 -7.94 7.43
N ILE A 42 4.53 -8.96 7.35
CA ILE A 42 5.37 -9.22 6.18
C ILE A 42 4.75 -10.38 5.39
N PHE A 43 4.33 -10.08 4.17
CA PHE A 43 3.69 -11.05 3.31
C PHE A 43 4.62 -11.51 2.20
N ILE A 44 5.21 -12.68 2.38
CA ILE A 44 6.16 -13.26 1.44
C ILE A 44 5.45 -14.27 0.55
N ARG A 45 5.50 -14.06 -0.77
CA ARG A 45 5.02 -15.01 -1.78
C ARG A 45 5.90 -14.99 -3.02
N PRO A 46 6.00 -16.09 -3.76
CA PRO A 46 6.64 -16.09 -5.06
C PRO A 46 6.00 -15.08 -6.01
N ARG A 47 6.75 -14.61 -6.98
CA ARG A 47 6.23 -13.71 -8.03
C ARG A 47 5.05 -14.38 -8.75
N ARG A 48 4.06 -13.59 -9.17
CA ARG A 48 2.82 -14.02 -9.87
C ARG A 48 1.84 -14.86 -9.04
N PHE A 49 2.00 -14.94 -7.72
CA PHE A 49 1.05 -15.62 -6.82
C PHE A 49 -0.01 -14.68 -6.22
N GLY A 50 -0.29 -13.56 -6.88
CA GLY A 50 -1.39 -12.66 -6.53
C GLY A 50 -1.14 -11.76 -5.32
N LYS A 51 0.13 -11.47 -4.97
CA LYS A 51 0.50 -10.53 -3.89
C LYS A 51 -0.15 -9.17 -4.11
N SER A 52 0.11 -8.51 -5.24
CA SER A 52 -0.41 -7.17 -5.54
C SER A 52 -1.95 -7.14 -5.64
N LEU A 53 -2.58 -8.22 -6.12
CA LEU A 53 -4.04 -8.34 -6.11
C LEU A 53 -4.59 -8.43 -4.68
N LEU A 54 -3.94 -9.19 -3.79
CA LEU A 54 -4.31 -9.22 -2.37
C LEU A 54 -4.16 -7.86 -1.73
N LEU A 55 -3.03 -7.17 -1.94
CA LEU A 55 -2.80 -5.82 -1.41
C LEU A 55 -3.83 -4.81 -1.94
N SER A 56 -4.20 -4.91 -3.23
CA SER A 56 -5.26 -4.11 -3.83
C SER A 56 -6.63 -4.39 -3.20
N MET A 57 -6.93 -5.64 -2.89
CA MET A 57 -8.17 -6.04 -2.22
C MET A 57 -8.22 -5.49 -0.80
N LEU A 58 -7.14 -5.62 -0.01
CA LEU A 58 -7.05 -5.06 1.34
C LEU A 58 -7.19 -3.54 1.33
N ARG A 59 -6.53 -2.87 0.37
CA ARG A 59 -6.68 -1.43 0.16
C ARG A 59 -8.14 -1.05 -0.09
N SER A 60 -8.84 -1.74 -0.99
CA SER A 60 -10.26 -1.46 -1.27
C SER A 60 -11.16 -1.75 -0.07
N TYR A 61 -10.81 -2.70 0.79
CA TYR A 61 -11.58 -3.04 1.97
C TYR A 61 -11.45 -2.03 3.11
N TYR A 62 -10.22 -1.60 3.39
CA TYR A 62 -9.93 -0.74 4.52
C TYR A 62 -10.02 0.76 4.21
N ASP A 63 -9.96 1.16 2.94
CA ASP A 63 -9.91 2.55 2.51
C ASP A 63 -11.20 3.31 2.87
N LEU A 64 -11.05 4.33 3.71
CA LEU A 64 -12.11 5.23 4.12
C LEU A 64 -12.79 5.90 2.91
N SER A 65 -12.02 6.27 1.88
CA SER A 65 -12.51 6.93 0.66
C SER A 65 -13.31 6.00 -0.26
N GLN A 66 -13.25 4.69 -0.04
CA GLN A 66 -13.98 3.68 -0.85
C GLN A 66 -15.15 3.02 -0.12
N LYS A 67 -15.49 3.52 1.04
CA LYS A 67 -16.55 2.95 1.89
C LYS A 67 -17.87 2.76 1.15
N ASP A 68 -18.24 3.70 0.30
CA ASP A 68 -19.48 3.66 -0.46
C ASP A 68 -19.49 2.58 -1.56
N LYS A 69 -18.32 2.13 -2.00
CA LYS A 69 -18.17 1.05 -2.99
C LYS A 69 -18.23 -0.36 -2.37
N PHE A 70 -18.30 -0.46 -1.04
CA PHE A 70 -18.20 -1.75 -0.35
C PHE A 70 -19.19 -2.79 -0.89
N GLN A 71 -20.46 -2.44 -1.02
CA GLN A 71 -21.47 -3.37 -1.51
C GLN A 71 -21.22 -3.83 -2.95
N GLN A 72 -20.73 -2.93 -3.80
CA GLN A 72 -20.38 -3.24 -5.19
C GLN A 72 -19.20 -4.21 -5.28
N LEU A 73 -18.16 -3.99 -4.47
CA LEU A 73 -16.91 -4.72 -4.55
C LEU A 73 -16.92 -6.03 -3.78
N PHE A 74 -17.58 -6.06 -2.63
CA PHE A 74 -17.50 -7.16 -1.68
C PHE A 74 -18.83 -7.86 -1.43
N GLY A 75 -19.98 -7.31 -1.85
CA GLY A 75 -21.29 -7.84 -1.53
C GLY A 75 -21.52 -9.31 -1.89
N ASN A 76 -20.87 -9.79 -2.96
CA ASN A 76 -20.93 -11.19 -3.41
C ASN A 76 -19.79 -12.07 -2.88
N LEU A 77 -18.91 -11.53 -2.03
CA LEU A 77 -17.77 -12.24 -1.44
C LEU A 77 -18.07 -12.61 0.02
N TRP A 78 -17.27 -13.50 0.58
CA TRP A 78 -17.46 -13.95 1.96
C TRP A 78 -17.49 -12.79 2.97
N ILE A 79 -16.57 -11.82 2.83
CA ILE A 79 -16.47 -10.66 3.72
C ILE A 79 -17.68 -9.72 3.59
N GLY A 80 -18.39 -9.73 2.47
CA GLY A 80 -19.61 -8.95 2.28
C GLY A 80 -20.74 -9.35 3.22
N GLN A 81 -20.73 -10.62 3.68
CA GLN A 81 -21.67 -11.16 4.67
C GLN A 81 -21.08 -11.23 6.08
N ASN A 82 -19.77 -11.02 6.24
CA ASN A 82 -19.00 -11.19 7.47
C ASN A 82 -18.06 -10.01 7.70
N THR A 83 -18.61 -8.79 7.62
CA THR A 83 -17.82 -7.56 7.76
C THR A 83 -17.17 -7.44 9.13
N THR A 84 -15.94 -6.89 9.17
CA THR A 84 -15.25 -6.54 10.40
C THR A 84 -15.50 -5.09 10.80
N PRO A 85 -15.27 -4.72 12.06
CA PRO A 85 -15.36 -3.32 12.51
C PRO A 85 -14.38 -2.37 11.81
N LEU A 86 -13.31 -2.90 11.20
CA LEU A 86 -12.24 -2.12 10.57
C LEU A 86 -12.51 -1.79 9.08
N GLN A 87 -13.62 -2.27 8.51
CA GLN A 87 -14.02 -1.97 7.15
C GLN A 87 -14.17 -0.46 6.92
N GLY A 88 -13.44 0.10 5.94
CA GLY A 88 -13.52 1.52 5.58
C GLY A 88 -13.09 2.47 6.70
N LYS A 89 -12.12 2.09 7.55
CA LYS A 89 -11.70 2.87 8.72
C LYS A 89 -10.33 3.52 8.58
N TYR A 90 -9.57 3.20 7.54
CA TYR A 90 -8.20 3.65 7.42
C TYR A 90 -8.00 4.62 6.26
N GLN A 91 -7.06 5.52 6.43
CA GLN A 91 -6.46 6.25 5.33
C GLN A 91 -5.30 5.42 4.78
N MET A 92 -5.36 5.10 3.48
CA MET A 92 -4.44 4.14 2.85
C MET A 92 -3.28 4.85 2.17
N LEU A 93 -2.06 4.64 2.65
CA LEU A 93 -0.83 5.02 1.96
C LEU A 93 -0.23 3.79 1.28
N TYR A 94 -0.13 3.81 -0.04
CA TYR A 94 0.43 2.71 -0.83
C TYR A 94 1.71 3.14 -1.51
N LEU A 95 2.79 2.44 -1.22
CA LEU A 95 4.10 2.65 -1.81
C LEU A 95 4.51 1.42 -2.62
N ASP A 96 4.79 1.61 -3.89
CA ASP A 96 5.26 0.57 -4.82
C ASP A 96 6.73 0.83 -5.14
N PHE A 97 7.62 0.11 -4.49
CA PHE A 97 9.06 0.32 -4.62
C PHE A 97 9.63 -0.18 -5.96
N SER A 98 8.85 -0.90 -6.78
CA SER A 98 9.28 -1.21 -8.15
C SER A 98 9.45 0.03 -9.03
N LYS A 99 8.83 1.14 -8.64
CA LYS A 99 8.92 2.43 -9.34
C LYS A 99 10.18 3.22 -9.03
N ILE A 100 10.96 2.75 -8.04
CA ILE A 100 12.18 3.40 -7.62
C ILE A 100 13.35 2.64 -8.23
N GLY A 101 13.80 3.07 -9.40
CA GLY A 101 14.94 2.50 -10.10
C GLY A 101 16.09 3.50 -10.19
N GLY A 102 17.25 3.08 -10.70
CA GLY A 102 18.42 3.92 -10.94
C GLY A 102 19.65 3.43 -10.20
N ASN A 103 20.74 4.20 -10.28
CA ASN A 103 22.00 3.89 -9.61
C ASN A 103 21.85 3.99 -8.09
N ILE A 104 22.61 3.18 -7.37
CA ILE A 104 22.57 3.10 -5.91
C ILE A 104 22.80 4.47 -5.23
N ASP A 105 23.68 5.29 -5.80
CA ASP A 105 24.01 6.60 -5.26
C ASP A 105 22.84 7.62 -5.37
N GLU A 106 21.91 7.38 -6.30
CA GLU A 106 20.70 8.20 -6.51
C GLU A 106 19.47 7.67 -5.76
N LEU A 107 19.52 6.44 -5.24
CA LEU A 107 18.38 5.78 -4.61
C LEU A 107 17.74 6.60 -3.49
N PRO A 108 18.49 7.21 -2.54
CA PRO A 108 17.90 8.02 -1.47
C PRO A 108 17.10 9.20 -2.01
N GLN A 109 17.64 9.92 -2.99
CA GLN A 109 16.95 11.06 -3.60
C GLN A 109 15.72 10.64 -4.40
N ARG A 110 15.81 9.52 -5.14
CA ARG A 110 14.70 8.98 -5.91
C ARG A 110 13.59 8.46 -5.00
N PHE A 111 13.96 7.81 -3.90
CA PHE A 111 13.02 7.38 -2.87
C PHE A 111 12.28 8.57 -2.26
N ASP A 112 13.00 9.61 -1.88
CA ASP A 112 12.42 10.81 -1.30
C ASP A 112 11.45 11.50 -2.27
N SER A 113 11.89 11.70 -3.52
CA SER A 113 11.04 12.30 -4.56
C SER A 113 9.79 11.46 -4.86
N TYR A 114 9.94 10.13 -4.96
CA TYR A 114 8.82 9.22 -5.15
C TYR A 114 7.84 9.28 -3.98
N SER A 115 8.36 9.23 -2.75
CA SER A 115 7.54 9.29 -1.54
C SER A 115 6.78 10.60 -1.42
N ALA A 116 7.42 11.74 -1.74
CA ALA A 116 6.77 13.04 -1.78
C ALA A 116 5.56 13.05 -2.72
N VAL A 117 5.71 12.53 -3.94
CA VAL A 117 4.61 12.44 -4.91
C VAL A 117 3.46 11.53 -4.41
N GLN A 118 3.78 10.39 -3.78
CA GLN A 118 2.74 9.50 -3.23
C GLN A 118 2.00 10.16 -2.06
N LEU A 119 2.71 10.90 -1.21
CA LEU A 119 2.14 11.62 -0.08
C LEU A 119 1.29 12.81 -0.52
N ASP A 120 1.65 13.52 -1.59
CA ASP A 120 0.78 14.54 -2.19
C ASP A 120 -0.50 13.94 -2.76
N GLY A 121 -0.41 12.79 -3.42
CA GLY A 121 -1.57 12.03 -3.87
C GLY A 121 -2.45 11.54 -2.72
N PHE A 122 -1.84 11.16 -1.61
CA PHE A 122 -2.54 10.80 -0.38
C PHE A 122 -3.31 12.01 0.19
N LEU A 123 -2.65 13.16 0.36
CA LEU A 123 -3.31 14.37 0.85
C LEU A 123 -4.49 14.77 -0.04
N ASN A 124 -4.32 14.74 -1.36
CA ASN A 124 -5.40 15.07 -2.29
C ASN A 124 -6.62 14.14 -2.13
N ARG A 125 -6.40 12.85 -1.84
CA ARG A 125 -7.47 11.86 -1.63
C ARG A 125 -8.24 12.09 -0.34
N TYR A 126 -7.55 12.46 0.73
CA TYR A 126 -8.11 12.58 2.07
C TYR A 126 -8.20 14.03 2.56
N ARG A 127 -8.15 15.00 1.64
CA ARG A 127 -8.09 16.43 1.95
C ARG A 127 -9.22 16.89 2.88
N GLU A 128 -10.41 16.34 2.73
CA GLU A 128 -11.59 16.70 3.53
C GLU A 128 -11.48 16.32 5.02
N TYR A 129 -10.54 15.46 5.37
CA TYR A 129 -10.29 15.02 6.75
C TYR A 129 -9.24 15.87 7.48
N TYR A 130 -8.63 16.84 6.79
CA TYR A 130 -7.53 17.64 7.32
C TYR A 130 -7.88 19.11 7.36
N THR A 131 -7.33 19.83 8.37
CA THR A 131 -7.47 21.29 8.50
C THR A 131 -6.64 22.03 7.47
N ASP A 132 -7.02 23.27 7.15
CA ASP A 132 -6.24 24.10 6.22
C ASP A 132 -4.82 24.37 6.74
N GLU A 133 -4.63 24.50 8.05
CA GLU A 133 -3.33 24.67 8.68
C GLU A 133 -2.43 23.44 8.45
N PHE A 134 -2.98 22.23 8.62
CA PHE A 134 -2.24 21.00 8.31
C PHE A 134 -1.88 20.94 6.83
N ILE A 135 -2.83 21.23 5.94
CA ILE A 135 -2.65 21.19 4.49
C ILE A 135 -1.53 22.15 4.06
N GLU A 136 -1.49 23.37 4.62
CA GLU A 136 -0.46 24.33 4.34
C GLU A 136 0.93 23.83 4.82
N ARG A 137 1.02 23.37 6.07
CA ARG A 137 2.27 22.81 6.64
C ARG A 137 2.78 21.62 5.83
N PHE A 138 1.90 20.70 5.46
CA PHE A 138 2.25 19.53 4.67
C PHE A 138 2.69 19.90 3.25
N SER A 139 2.00 20.83 2.60
CA SER A 139 2.30 21.26 1.22
C SER A 139 3.59 22.04 1.10
N THR A 140 4.02 22.75 2.16
CA THR A 140 5.29 23.48 2.19
C THR A 140 6.51 22.58 2.42
N ALA A 141 6.32 21.37 2.94
CA ALA A 141 7.39 20.40 3.06
C ALA A 141 7.77 19.87 1.67
N GLU A 142 9.06 19.96 1.32
CA GLU A 142 9.55 19.52 0.01
C GLU A 142 9.92 18.04 -0.01
N LYS A 143 10.45 17.52 1.10
CA LYS A 143 10.94 16.15 1.20
C LYS A 143 9.84 15.18 1.60
N GLY A 144 9.85 13.98 1.01
CA GLY A 144 8.93 12.92 1.34
C GLY A 144 9.02 12.49 2.81
N ILE A 145 10.23 12.45 3.37
CA ILE A 145 10.41 12.10 4.79
C ILE A 145 9.78 13.13 5.73
N ASP A 146 9.89 14.42 5.43
CA ASP A 146 9.29 15.48 6.25
C ASP A 146 7.75 15.41 6.18
N LYS A 147 7.20 15.18 4.98
CA LYS A 147 5.75 14.95 4.79
C LYS A 147 5.26 13.75 5.58
N LEU A 148 6.03 12.65 5.57
CA LEU A 148 5.66 11.44 6.31
C LEU A 148 5.63 11.70 7.83
N HIS A 149 6.62 12.41 8.37
CA HIS A 149 6.62 12.80 9.80
C HIS A 149 5.42 13.69 10.15
N ILE A 150 5.11 14.68 9.32
CA ILE A 150 3.95 15.55 9.51
C ILE A 150 2.66 14.75 9.52
N LEU A 151 2.53 13.77 8.63
CA LEU A 151 1.35 12.90 8.54
C LEU A 151 1.24 11.96 9.74
N ASP A 152 2.34 11.34 10.16
CA ASP A 152 2.38 10.41 11.29
C ASP A 152 1.98 11.09 12.60
N ASP A 153 2.41 12.33 12.81
CA ASP A 153 2.00 13.16 13.94
C ASP A 153 0.51 13.52 13.94
N GLU A 154 -0.08 13.70 12.76
CA GLU A 154 -1.45 14.21 12.64
C GLU A 154 -2.51 13.10 12.56
N ALA A 155 -2.23 11.99 11.90
CA ALA A 155 -3.20 10.92 11.66
C ALA A 155 -3.89 10.41 12.94
N PRO A 156 -3.18 10.20 14.08
CA PRO A 156 -3.81 9.81 15.34
C PRO A 156 -4.76 10.87 15.89
N ARG A 157 -4.48 12.15 15.67
CA ARG A 157 -5.29 13.28 16.17
C ARG A 157 -6.62 13.41 15.45
N GLN A 158 -6.64 13.05 14.16
CA GLN A 158 -7.85 13.11 13.35
C GLN A 158 -8.81 11.94 13.60
N GLY A 159 -8.38 10.92 14.33
CA GLY A 159 -9.19 9.73 14.60
C GLY A 159 -9.34 8.78 13.41
N TYR A 160 -8.59 9.01 12.32
CA TYR A 160 -8.53 8.12 11.16
C TYR A 160 -7.12 7.54 11.03
N PRO A 161 -6.91 6.31 11.49
CA PRO A 161 -5.58 5.71 11.50
C PRO A 161 -5.03 5.51 10.07
N LEU A 162 -3.71 5.63 9.96
CA LEU A 162 -2.99 5.37 8.73
C LEU A 162 -2.76 3.85 8.55
N TYR A 163 -2.99 3.34 7.35
CA TYR A 163 -2.61 1.99 6.93
C TYR A 163 -1.58 2.10 5.81
N LEU A 164 -0.34 1.74 6.11
CA LEU A 164 0.75 1.75 5.14
C LEU A 164 0.86 0.38 4.46
N ILE A 165 0.84 0.37 3.14
CA ILE A 165 1.14 -0.79 2.31
C ILE A 165 2.40 -0.51 1.50
N ILE A 166 3.40 -1.41 1.63
CA ILE A 166 4.62 -1.37 0.84
C ILE A 166 4.64 -2.60 -0.06
N ASP A 167 4.61 -2.41 -1.38
CA ASP A 167 4.76 -3.48 -2.37
C ASP A 167 6.16 -3.44 -3.00
N GLU A 168 6.65 -4.59 -3.44
CA GLU A 168 7.96 -4.78 -4.08
C GLU A 168 9.14 -4.21 -3.25
N TYR A 169 9.06 -4.36 -1.91
CA TYR A 169 10.08 -3.87 -0.96
C TYR A 169 11.48 -4.46 -1.22
N ASP A 170 11.56 -5.63 -1.87
CA ASP A 170 12.80 -6.28 -2.25
C ASP A 170 13.47 -5.65 -3.47
N ASN A 171 12.86 -4.66 -4.13
CA ASN A 171 13.42 -4.02 -5.30
C ASN A 171 14.74 -3.29 -5.00
N PHE A 172 14.87 -2.61 -3.86
CA PHE A 172 16.13 -1.99 -3.43
C PHE A 172 17.24 -3.02 -3.27
N THR A 173 16.92 -4.14 -2.63
CA THR A 173 17.81 -5.27 -2.47
C THR A 173 18.36 -5.76 -3.81
N ASN A 174 17.48 -5.90 -4.80
CA ASN A 174 17.85 -6.35 -6.15
C ASN A 174 18.75 -5.33 -6.86
N VAL A 175 18.50 -4.02 -6.72
CA VAL A 175 19.36 -2.98 -7.30
C VAL A 175 20.76 -3.04 -6.70
N VAL A 176 20.86 -3.12 -5.38
CA VAL A 176 22.15 -3.20 -4.68
C VAL A 176 22.92 -4.45 -5.07
N LEU A 177 22.28 -5.61 -5.11
CA LEU A 177 22.91 -6.89 -5.50
C LEU A 177 23.42 -6.86 -6.94
N ASN A 178 22.68 -6.27 -7.86
CA ASN A 178 23.04 -6.21 -9.28
C ASN A 178 24.21 -5.27 -9.55
N GLU A 179 24.35 -4.15 -8.83
CA GLU A 179 25.37 -3.16 -9.09
C GLU A 179 26.67 -3.39 -8.32
N LYS A 180 26.60 -3.85 -7.09
CA LYS A 180 27.77 -3.87 -6.18
C LYS A 180 28.06 -5.23 -5.54
N GLY A 181 27.27 -6.26 -5.84
CA GLY A 181 27.50 -7.62 -5.34
C GLY A 181 27.15 -7.84 -3.87
N ASN A 182 27.39 -9.08 -3.40
CA ASN A 182 26.98 -9.55 -2.08
C ASN A 182 27.63 -8.79 -0.90
N GLU A 183 28.85 -8.29 -1.04
CA GLU A 183 29.58 -7.66 0.08
C GLU A 183 28.89 -6.36 0.53
N ILE A 184 28.44 -5.56 -0.41
CA ILE A 184 27.75 -4.29 -0.09
C ILE A 184 26.30 -4.55 0.33
N TYR A 185 25.65 -5.56 -0.23
CA TYR A 185 24.36 -6.00 0.27
C TYR A 185 24.40 -6.29 1.78
N HIS A 186 25.40 -7.04 2.23
CA HIS A 186 25.61 -7.31 3.65
C HIS A 186 25.89 -6.03 4.47
N ALA A 187 26.62 -5.08 3.92
CA ALA A 187 26.89 -3.81 4.60
C ALA A 187 25.63 -2.92 4.76
N ILE A 188 24.70 -2.98 3.81
CA ILE A 188 23.45 -2.18 3.84
C ILE A 188 22.37 -2.85 4.71
N THR A 189 22.33 -4.19 4.73
CA THR A 189 21.32 -4.97 5.48
C THR A 189 21.75 -5.33 6.89
N HIS A 190 23.06 -5.27 7.21
CA HIS A 190 23.61 -5.58 8.53
C HIS A 190 24.18 -4.34 9.23
N ALA A 191 23.82 -4.18 10.50
CA ALA A 191 24.38 -3.33 11.57
C ALA A 191 24.44 -1.79 11.40
N SER A 192 24.48 -1.19 10.21
CA SER A 192 24.56 0.28 10.03
C SER A 192 23.97 0.78 8.70
N GLY A 193 23.16 -0.04 8.05
CA GLY A 193 22.66 0.27 6.72
C GLY A 193 21.33 1.02 6.71
N PHE A 194 21.04 1.64 5.59
CA PHE A 194 19.86 2.44 5.25
C PHE A 194 18.48 1.86 5.65
N TYR A 195 18.37 0.57 5.90
CA TYR A 195 17.12 -0.09 6.31
C TYR A 195 16.87 -0.12 7.82
N ARG A 196 17.69 0.55 8.63
CA ARG A 196 17.61 0.46 10.09
C ARG A 196 17.19 1.76 10.77
N ASP A 197 17.23 2.87 10.07
CA ASP A 197 16.76 4.19 10.46
C ASP A 197 15.41 4.50 9.79
#